data_3ab8125e3e15f568446d78f849c91fba
#
_entry.id   3ab8125e3e15f568446d78f849c91fba
#
_cell.length_a   1.000
_cell.length_b   1.000
_cell.length_c   1.000
_cell.angle_alpha   90.00
_cell.angle_beta   90.00
_cell.angle_gamma   90.00
#
_symmetry.space_group_name_H-M   'P 1'
#
loop_
_entity.id
_entity.type
_entity.pdbx_description
1 polymer ?
#
loop_
_entity_poly.entity_id
_entity_poly.type
_entity_poly.pdbx_seq_one_letter_code
_entity_poly.pdbx_strand_id
1 'polypeptide(L)'
;MSLKYDPDDSLFNASWATVLLSERDVAGQIPINFVTTSAISLRAACFGDNKFGRIAAEKCLSNLLAVGYRRFNIDLYWSPELSRWILCPVSIPEGLDVVKTSAEATPTATAEIAEGTVIAQPDESSGELLYDLGPYKCSNSLDLQDLLNVFLDYFKYTDTDLVIYTKFLSLNLHAAADPTSIDEPASNVPSEQLPVESNRVSSILEGYLGSYIYGPSNLLKDRRNLNDSWYVVDDGYKPIIEYFTIEENFEGIQSTPDGWPSMKYIQLAAERRLLVEYGSVDPQLGNYDLSVENEVIFPPGYLTSTIPVAAADDGSLDSGCLYDPDTTDISRINASWAMSNHIPIPRNLSNESFRYISDLVVNLTACGMTSTLNETLFGHTADVTPDPYRNLTLSSSWAWALGQPAAPVSDLDSAESDEKRCAIMDLSLDGHWRTANCSETRRAACRVDNQPFRWALSSEPLSYEDAYNDACPPTTEFSVPRTGLENTYLSRHLLSQSPDLIDPTSSEPLKHEIWIDFNSLDTETCWVAGGSHATCPYTSDPDKLQRRTVLVTAVAGIVICIIAALTLFVKCNANRRNSRRNKRVIQGWEYEGVPS
;
A
#
# COMPACT_ATOMS: atom_id res chain seq x y z
N MET A 1 -19.91 -15.54 2.83
CA MET A 1 -19.69 -14.33 1.99
C MET A 1 -18.40 -14.58 1.23
N SER A 2 -18.37 -14.44 -0.09
CA SER A 2 -17.12 -14.43 -0.85
C SER A 2 -16.33 -13.17 -0.46
N LEU A 3 -15.03 -13.31 -0.24
CA LEU A 3 -14.15 -12.19 -0.01
C LEU A 3 -14.17 -11.30 -1.26
N LYS A 4 -14.13 -9.97 -1.06
CA LYS A 4 -14.07 -9.00 -2.14
C LYS A 4 -12.61 -8.72 -2.58
N TYR A 5 -11.66 -8.91 -1.67
CA TYR A 5 -10.24 -8.91 -2.00
C TYR A 5 -9.85 -10.30 -2.53
N ASP A 6 -9.61 -10.37 -3.83
CA ASP A 6 -9.32 -11.61 -4.58
C ASP A 6 -8.30 -11.33 -5.70
N PRO A 7 -7.00 -11.13 -5.37
CA PRO A 7 -5.95 -10.91 -6.37
C PRO A 7 -5.60 -12.21 -7.11
N ASP A 8 -4.85 -12.07 -8.22
CA ASP A 8 -4.32 -13.22 -8.94
C ASP A 8 -3.22 -13.92 -8.14
N ASP A 9 -3.30 -15.23 -8.01
CA ASP A 9 -2.32 -16.04 -7.27
C ASP A 9 -0.90 -15.89 -7.81
N SER A 10 -0.73 -15.63 -9.11
CA SER A 10 0.56 -15.43 -9.78
C SER A 10 1.32 -14.20 -9.32
N LEU A 11 0.66 -13.27 -8.62
CA LEU A 11 1.27 -12.03 -8.15
C LEU A 11 2.07 -12.20 -6.85
N PHE A 12 1.86 -13.30 -6.13
CA PHE A 12 2.57 -13.57 -4.88
C PHE A 12 3.97 -14.12 -5.15
N ASN A 13 4.99 -13.37 -4.74
CA ASN A 13 6.39 -13.75 -4.85
C ASN A 13 7.12 -13.52 -3.51
N ALA A 14 7.69 -14.57 -2.94
CA ALA A 14 8.36 -14.52 -1.63
C ALA A 14 9.58 -13.60 -1.61
N SER A 15 10.39 -13.57 -2.68
CA SER A 15 11.57 -12.69 -2.72
C SER A 15 11.16 -11.22 -2.76
N TRP A 16 10.08 -10.89 -3.48
CA TRP A 16 9.53 -9.56 -3.51
C TRP A 16 8.95 -9.13 -2.16
N ALA A 17 8.28 -10.03 -1.45
CA ALA A 17 7.79 -9.77 -0.10
C ALA A 17 8.95 -9.40 0.86
N THR A 18 10.11 -10.05 0.75
CA THR A 18 11.31 -9.73 1.55
C THR A 18 11.84 -8.32 1.24
N VAL A 19 11.89 -7.92 -0.04
CA VAL A 19 12.28 -6.55 -0.44
C VAL A 19 11.34 -5.51 0.18
N LEU A 20 10.03 -5.65 -0.04
CA LEU A 20 9.05 -4.71 0.49
C LEU A 20 9.04 -4.63 2.03
N LEU A 21 9.22 -5.77 2.70
CA LEU A 21 9.28 -5.83 4.16
C LEU A 21 10.52 -5.12 4.69
N SER A 22 11.69 -5.39 4.11
CA SER A 22 12.95 -4.79 4.54
C SER A 22 12.98 -3.27 4.32
N GLU A 23 12.47 -2.78 3.19
CA GLU A 23 12.33 -1.34 2.94
C GLU A 23 11.34 -0.66 3.90
N ARG A 24 10.21 -1.31 4.19
CA ARG A 24 9.26 -0.82 5.20
C ARG A 24 9.92 -0.71 6.57
N ASP A 25 10.69 -1.71 6.94
CA ASP A 25 11.24 -1.81 8.29
C ASP A 25 12.40 -0.85 8.52
N VAL A 26 13.26 -0.66 7.53
CA VAL A 26 14.33 0.35 7.60
C VAL A 26 13.78 1.77 7.62
N ALA A 27 12.68 2.03 6.91
CA ALA A 27 11.98 3.31 6.91
C ALA A 27 11.01 3.48 8.09
N GLY A 28 10.88 2.46 8.96
CA GLY A 28 9.78 2.39 9.94
C GLY A 28 9.70 3.54 10.93
N GLN A 29 10.84 4.16 11.29
CA GLN A 29 10.93 5.32 12.19
C GLN A 29 10.91 6.67 11.45
N ILE A 30 10.98 6.66 10.10
CA ILE A 30 10.89 7.89 9.32
C ILE A 30 9.47 8.43 9.45
N PRO A 31 9.28 9.76 9.65
CA PRO A 31 7.96 10.36 9.59
C PRO A 31 7.31 10.09 8.24
N ILE A 32 6.04 9.69 8.28
CA ILE A 32 5.34 9.10 7.14
C ILE A 32 5.30 9.99 5.89
N ASN A 33 5.41 11.31 6.07
CA ASN A 33 5.43 12.31 5.02
C ASN A 33 6.74 12.35 4.20
N PHE A 34 7.80 11.69 4.67
CA PHE A 34 9.09 11.59 3.97
C PHE A 34 9.32 10.21 3.33
N VAL A 35 8.37 9.30 3.46
CA VAL A 35 8.46 7.96 2.87
C VAL A 35 7.82 7.95 1.49
N THR A 36 8.62 7.69 0.47
CA THR A 36 8.14 7.53 -0.91
C THR A 36 7.35 6.23 -1.09
N THR A 37 6.34 6.26 -1.95
CA THR A 37 5.49 5.11 -2.26
C THR A 37 5.09 5.16 -3.74
N SER A 38 4.55 4.06 -4.30
CA SER A 38 3.97 4.08 -5.63
C SER A 38 2.54 4.59 -5.60
N ALA A 39 2.21 5.56 -6.46
CA ALA A 39 0.87 6.11 -6.63
C ALA A 39 0.27 5.74 -7.99
N ILE A 40 -1.05 5.56 -8.03
CA ILE A 40 -1.77 5.18 -9.24
C ILE A 40 -3.16 5.83 -9.31
N SER A 41 -3.55 6.26 -10.51
CA SER A 41 -4.94 6.63 -10.80
C SER A 41 -5.77 5.36 -11.03
N LEU A 42 -6.81 5.18 -10.22
CA LEU A 42 -7.71 4.04 -10.37
C LEU A 42 -8.45 4.09 -11.72
N ARG A 43 -8.80 5.31 -12.18
CA ARG A 43 -9.41 5.50 -13.50
C ARG A 43 -8.51 4.96 -14.62
N ALA A 44 -7.23 5.27 -14.59
CA ALA A 44 -6.29 4.82 -15.61
C ALA A 44 -6.03 3.32 -15.55
N ALA A 45 -5.88 2.76 -14.35
CA ALA A 45 -5.51 1.36 -14.17
C ALA A 45 -6.68 0.38 -14.29
N CYS A 46 -7.91 0.80 -13.90
CA CYS A 46 -9.06 -0.09 -13.84
C CYS A 46 -10.17 0.28 -14.85
N PHE A 47 -10.19 1.50 -15.36
CA PHE A 47 -11.23 2.01 -16.23
C PHE A 47 -10.69 2.70 -17.50
N GLY A 48 -9.46 2.38 -17.89
CA GLY A 48 -8.79 2.99 -19.04
C GLY A 48 -9.47 2.71 -20.39
N ASP A 49 -10.27 1.66 -20.48
CA ASP A 49 -11.13 1.30 -21.62
C ASP A 49 -12.54 1.89 -21.52
N ASN A 50 -12.79 2.78 -20.55
CA ASN A 50 -14.10 3.38 -20.23
C ASN A 50 -15.18 2.36 -19.84
N LYS A 51 -14.80 1.18 -19.37
CA LYS A 51 -15.72 0.19 -18.78
C LYS A 51 -15.70 0.28 -17.26
N PHE A 52 -16.85 0.49 -16.68
CA PHE A 52 -17.04 0.64 -15.23
C PHE A 52 -17.88 -0.54 -14.71
N GLY A 53 -17.32 -1.75 -14.83
CA GLY A 53 -17.90 -2.98 -14.28
C GLY A 53 -17.47 -3.21 -12.85
N ARG A 54 -18.38 -3.62 -11.96
CA ARG A 54 -18.07 -3.83 -10.54
C ARG A 54 -17.10 -5.00 -10.34
N ILE A 55 -17.31 -6.12 -11.03
CA ILE A 55 -16.47 -7.32 -10.87
C ILE A 55 -15.04 -7.03 -11.36
N ALA A 56 -14.89 -6.36 -12.51
CA ALA A 56 -13.59 -5.95 -13.04
C ALA A 56 -12.89 -4.96 -12.10
N ALA A 57 -13.62 -3.98 -11.55
CA ALA A 57 -13.08 -3.00 -10.61
C ALA A 57 -12.59 -3.65 -9.30
N GLU A 58 -13.37 -4.56 -8.71
CA GLU A 58 -12.99 -5.32 -7.51
C GLU A 58 -11.71 -6.14 -7.77
N LYS A 59 -11.59 -6.80 -8.93
CA LYS A 59 -10.41 -7.58 -9.33
C LYS A 59 -9.20 -6.69 -9.57
N CYS A 60 -9.39 -5.61 -10.33
CA CYS A 60 -8.34 -4.63 -10.60
C CYS A 60 -7.74 -4.07 -9.31
N LEU A 61 -8.58 -3.54 -8.42
CA LEU A 61 -8.13 -3.00 -7.13
C LEU A 61 -7.43 -4.06 -6.29
N SER A 62 -7.93 -5.31 -6.28
CA SER A 62 -7.29 -6.43 -5.59
C SER A 62 -5.88 -6.69 -6.11
N ASN A 63 -5.70 -6.73 -7.43
CA ASN A 63 -4.40 -6.90 -8.06
C ASN A 63 -3.44 -5.75 -7.74
N LEU A 64 -3.91 -4.48 -7.83
CA LEU A 64 -3.10 -3.31 -7.50
C LEU A 64 -2.65 -3.28 -6.03
N LEU A 65 -3.52 -3.69 -5.11
CA LEU A 65 -3.18 -3.82 -3.69
C LEU A 65 -2.14 -4.91 -3.45
N ALA A 66 -2.25 -6.04 -4.15
CA ALA A 66 -1.33 -7.19 -4.06
C ALA A 66 0.05 -6.88 -4.62
N VAL A 67 0.15 -6.15 -5.74
CA VAL A 67 1.45 -5.78 -6.33
C VAL A 67 2.16 -4.62 -5.63
N GLY A 68 1.54 -4.03 -4.59
CA GLY A 68 2.24 -3.11 -3.69
C GLY A 68 1.93 -1.63 -3.87
N TYR A 69 0.99 -1.23 -4.72
CA TYR A 69 0.54 0.17 -4.73
C TYR A 69 0.02 0.58 -3.37
N ARG A 70 0.43 1.77 -2.91
CA ARG A 70 0.06 2.28 -1.59
C ARG A 70 -0.80 3.53 -1.66
N ARG A 71 -0.71 4.30 -2.74
CA ARG A 71 -1.44 5.54 -2.93
C ARG A 71 -2.36 5.44 -4.15
N PHE A 72 -3.65 5.75 -3.96
CA PHE A 72 -4.69 5.62 -4.98
C PHE A 72 -5.41 6.94 -5.18
N ASN A 73 -5.41 7.45 -6.42
CA ASN A 73 -6.24 8.57 -6.82
C ASN A 73 -7.55 8.01 -7.37
N ILE A 74 -8.67 8.38 -6.76
CA ILE A 74 -10.01 7.84 -7.04
C ILE A 74 -10.92 8.98 -7.44
N ASP A 75 -11.51 8.87 -8.63
CA ASP A 75 -12.53 9.80 -9.09
C ASP A 75 -13.90 9.31 -8.63
N LEU A 76 -14.64 10.13 -7.89
CA LEU A 76 -15.96 9.87 -7.36
C LEU A 76 -16.96 10.84 -7.98
N TYR A 77 -18.03 10.32 -8.53
CA TYR A 77 -19.07 11.09 -9.18
C TYR A 77 -20.33 11.07 -8.33
N TRP A 78 -20.77 12.24 -7.88
CA TRP A 78 -22.03 12.35 -7.16
C TRP A 78 -23.21 12.25 -8.13
N SER A 79 -24.08 11.28 -7.90
CA SER A 79 -25.35 11.15 -8.61
C SER A 79 -26.49 11.64 -7.70
N PRO A 80 -27.06 12.83 -7.95
CA PRO A 80 -28.20 13.33 -7.17
C PRO A 80 -29.42 12.41 -7.21
N GLU A 81 -29.68 11.80 -8.37
CA GLU A 81 -30.83 10.92 -8.58
C GLU A 81 -30.73 9.63 -7.76
N LEU A 82 -29.52 9.04 -7.70
CA LEU A 82 -29.25 7.83 -6.92
C LEU A 82 -28.88 8.15 -5.48
N SER A 83 -28.65 9.42 -5.14
CA SER A 83 -28.19 9.90 -3.84
C SER A 83 -26.95 9.12 -3.34
N ARG A 84 -25.99 8.83 -4.23
CA ARG A 84 -24.76 8.08 -3.92
C ARG A 84 -23.57 8.51 -4.76
N TRP A 85 -22.36 8.18 -4.26
CA TRP A 85 -21.09 8.34 -4.96
C TRP A 85 -20.82 7.11 -5.83
N ILE A 86 -20.83 7.30 -7.14
CA ILE A 86 -20.56 6.26 -8.15
C ILE A 86 -19.17 6.48 -8.77
N LEU A 87 -18.65 5.46 -9.47
CA LEU A 87 -17.36 5.56 -10.16
C LEU A 87 -17.54 5.84 -11.67
N CYS A 88 -18.70 5.57 -12.22
CA CYS A 88 -19.01 5.95 -13.60
C CYS A 88 -19.21 7.46 -13.70
N PRO A 89 -18.64 8.14 -14.72
CA PRO A 89 -18.83 9.58 -14.93
C PRO A 89 -20.26 10.00 -15.24
N VAL A 90 -21.13 9.06 -15.60
CA VAL A 90 -22.51 9.30 -16.01
C VAL A 90 -23.46 8.64 -15.03
N SER A 91 -24.49 9.38 -14.62
CA SER A 91 -25.58 8.86 -13.79
C SER A 91 -26.47 7.91 -14.61
N ILE A 92 -26.89 6.80 -13.99
CA ILE A 92 -27.86 5.88 -14.57
C ILE A 92 -29.16 6.09 -13.81
N PRO A 93 -30.18 6.79 -14.37
CA PRO A 93 -31.46 7.04 -13.70
C PRO A 93 -32.21 5.74 -13.40
N GLU A 94 -32.93 5.70 -12.29
CA GLU A 94 -33.89 4.64 -12.02
C GLU A 94 -35.08 4.76 -12.94
N GLY A 95 -35.46 3.66 -13.63
CA GLY A 95 -36.67 3.61 -14.46
C GLY A 95 -36.47 3.91 -15.93
N LEU A 96 -35.22 3.94 -16.42
CA LEU A 96 -34.98 3.97 -17.89
C LEU A 96 -35.56 2.72 -18.56
N ASP A 97 -36.17 2.91 -19.73
CA ASP A 97 -36.53 1.80 -20.62
C ASP A 97 -35.24 1.13 -21.13
N VAL A 98 -34.92 -0.04 -20.58
CA VAL A 98 -33.69 -0.78 -20.88
C VAL A 98 -33.98 -1.90 -21.87
N VAL A 99 -33.37 -1.84 -23.03
CA VAL A 99 -33.37 -2.96 -23.98
C VAL A 99 -32.17 -3.88 -23.66
N LYS A 100 -32.44 -5.05 -23.11
CA LYS A 100 -31.43 -6.10 -22.90
C LYS A 100 -31.17 -6.80 -24.23
N THR A 101 -29.98 -6.65 -24.79
CA THR A 101 -29.55 -7.38 -25.99
C THR A 101 -28.64 -8.54 -25.53
N SER A 102 -28.80 -9.71 -26.17
CA SER A 102 -27.84 -10.80 -25.97
C SER A 102 -26.56 -10.52 -26.75
N ALA A 103 -25.40 -10.98 -26.24
CA ALA A 103 -24.08 -10.76 -26.85
C ALA A 103 -23.95 -11.25 -28.32
N GLU A 104 -24.87 -12.08 -28.81
CA GLU A 104 -24.88 -12.61 -30.19
C GLU A 104 -25.73 -11.82 -31.20
N ALA A 105 -26.46 -10.78 -30.74
CA ALA A 105 -27.32 -10.01 -31.66
C ALA A 105 -26.54 -8.84 -32.27
N THR A 106 -26.01 -9.05 -33.47
CA THR A 106 -25.60 -7.92 -34.33
C THR A 106 -26.87 -7.04 -34.53
N PRO A 107 -26.85 -5.73 -34.23
CA PRO A 107 -28.02 -4.89 -34.41
C PRO A 107 -28.37 -4.85 -35.88
N THR A 108 -29.43 -5.52 -36.25
CA THR A 108 -30.02 -5.39 -37.58
C THR A 108 -30.61 -3.98 -37.63
N ALA A 109 -30.05 -3.13 -38.46
CA ALA A 109 -30.32 -1.71 -38.59
C ALA A 109 -31.72 -1.40 -39.07
N THR A 110 -32.77 -1.58 -38.27
CA THR A 110 -34.14 -1.14 -38.61
C THR A 110 -35.12 -1.05 -37.42
N ALA A 111 -34.67 -1.07 -36.18
CA ALA A 111 -35.54 -0.63 -35.09
C ALA A 111 -35.17 0.82 -34.74
N GLU A 112 -36.06 1.78 -35.02
CA GLU A 112 -35.98 3.13 -34.44
C GLU A 112 -36.03 2.95 -32.93
N ILE A 113 -34.84 3.07 -32.26
CA ILE A 113 -34.76 3.11 -30.82
C ILE A 113 -35.39 4.44 -30.41
N ALA A 114 -36.41 4.39 -29.57
CA ALA A 114 -37.04 5.59 -29.05
C ALA A 114 -36.01 6.49 -28.35
N GLU A 115 -36.07 7.81 -28.55
CA GLU A 115 -35.22 8.76 -27.83
C GLU A 115 -35.33 8.49 -26.31
N GLY A 116 -34.21 8.24 -25.64
CA GLY A 116 -34.14 7.93 -24.20
C GLY A 116 -34.00 6.46 -23.82
N THR A 117 -33.89 5.53 -24.80
CA THR A 117 -33.67 4.09 -24.49
C THR A 117 -32.19 3.78 -24.35
N VAL A 118 -31.78 3.28 -23.19
CA VAL A 118 -30.39 2.83 -22.93
C VAL A 118 -30.27 1.34 -23.25
N ILE A 119 -29.24 0.98 -24.00
CA ILE A 119 -28.91 -0.41 -24.31
C ILE A 119 -28.07 -0.97 -23.16
N ALA A 120 -28.44 -2.13 -22.64
CA ALA A 120 -27.62 -2.86 -21.67
C ALA A 120 -27.19 -4.20 -22.24
N GLN A 121 -25.89 -4.50 -22.13
CA GLN A 121 -25.28 -5.74 -22.62
C GLN A 121 -24.53 -6.44 -21.49
N PRO A 122 -24.58 -7.78 -21.41
CA PRO A 122 -23.69 -8.52 -20.53
C PRO A 122 -22.23 -8.31 -20.96
N ASP A 123 -21.35 -8.01 -20.02
CA ASP A 123 -19.91 -8.03 -20.26
C ASP A 123 -19.43 -9.46 -20.55
N GLU A 124 -18.62 -9.63 -21.59
CA GLU A 124 -18.15 -10.95 -22.06
C GLU A 124 -17.32 -11.70 -21.02
N SER A 125 -16.56 -10.97 -20.19
CA SER A 125 -15.64 -11.54 -19.22
C SER A 125 -16.32 -11.90 -17.89
N SER A 126 -17.23 -11.05 -17.40
CA SER A 126 -17.85 -11.17 -16.07
C SER A 126 -19.31 -11.59 -16.11
N GLY A 127 -19.98 -11.45 -17.25
CA GLY A 127 -21.43 -11.61 -17.39
C GLY A 127 -22.25 -10.52 -16.69
N GLU A 128 -21.60 -9.48 -16.14
CA GLU A 128 -22.24 -8.34 -15.50
C GLU A 128 -22.94 -7.47 -16.54
N LEU A 129 -24.13 -6.96 -16.20
CA LEU A 129 -24.88 -6.10 -17.10
C LEU A 129 -24.30 -4.69 -17.11
N LEU A 130 -23.80 -4.25 -18.27
CA LEU A 130 -23.27 -2.91 -18.49
C LEU A 130 -24.20 -2.10 -19.38
N TYR A 131 -24.47 -0.86 -18.97
CA TYR A 131 -25.29 0.11 -19.68
C TYR A 131 -24.41 0.91 -20.63
N ASP A 132 -24.79 0.97 -21.89
CA ASP A 132 -24.10 1.72 -22.94
C ASP A 132 -24.53 3.20 -22.88
N LEU A 133 -23.61 4.03 -22.39
CA LEU A 133 -23.79 5.46 -22.15
C LEU A 133 -22.78 6.25 -22.99
N GLY A 134 -22.93 6.18 -24.32
CA GLY A 134 -22.03 6.82 -25.27
C GLY A 134 -20.62 6.27 -25.22
N PRO A 135 -19.59 7.05 -24.80
CA PRO A 135 -18.22 6.55 -24.70
C PRO A 135 -18.01 5.59 -23.50
N TYR A 136 -18.99 5.51 -22.58
CA TYR A 136 -18.87 4.76 -21.32
C TYR A 136 -19.79 3.53 -21.29
N LYS A 137 -19.29 2.46 -20.68
CA LYS A 137 -20.07 1.26 -20.34
C LYS A 137 -20.07 1.09 -18.84
N CYS A 138 -21.22 1.28 -18.20
CA CYS A 138 -21.31 1.40 -16.75
C CYS A 138 -22.22 0.35 -16.12
N SER A 139 -21.79 -0.22 -15.00
CA SER A 139 -22.67 -0.98 -14.10
C SER A 139 -23.44 -0.02 -13.19
N ASN A 140 -24.71 -0.32 -12.97
CA ASN A 140 -25.53 0.43 -12.01
C ASN A 140 -25.24 0.08 -10.54
N SER A 141 -24.40 -0.92 -10.30
CA SER A 141 -24.07 -1.43 -8.96
C SER A 141 -22.71 -0.98 -8.45
N LEU A 142 -21.88 -0.32 -9.29
CA LEU A 142 -20.54 0.10 -8.91
C LEU A 142 -20.54 1.46 -8.21
N ASP A 143 -20.26 1.48 -6.92
CA ASP A 143 -20.18 2.69 -6.11
C ASP A 143 -18.97 2.69 -5.16
N LEU A 144 -18.81 3.75 -4.36
CA LEU A 144 -17.75 3.88 -3.39
C LEU A 144 -17.71 2.71 -2.39
N GLN A 145 -18.88 2.21 -1.99
CA GLN A 145 -18.97 1.15 -0.97
C GLN A 145 -18.37 -0.17 -1.47
N ASP A 146 -18.47 -0.46 -2.78
CA ASP A 146 -17.84 -1.64 -3.37
C ASP A 146 -16.31 -1.59 -3.25
N LEU A 147 -15.70 -0.43 -3.53
CA LEU A 147 -14.25 -0.27 -3.35
C LEU A 147 -13.84 -0.37 -1.89
N LEU A 148 -14.60 0.25 -0.97
CA LEU A 148 -14.30 0.20 0.45
C LEU A 148 -14.40 -1.23 1.02
N ASN A 149 -15.28 -2.07 0.47
CA ASN A 149 -15.34 -3.48 0.82
C ASN A 149 -14.05 -4.24 0.41
N VAL A 150 -13.48 -3.94 -0.75
CA VAL A 150 -12.19 -4.52 -1.16
C VAL A 150 -11.07 -4.09 -0.21
N PHE A 151 -10.99 -2.79 0.17
CA PHE A 151 -10.03 -2.31 1.17
C PHE A 151 -10.24 -2.97 2.53
N LEU A 152 -11.48 -3.12 2.99
CA LEU A 152 -11.80 -3.74 4.27
C LEU A 152 -11.33 -5.20 4.31
N ASP A 153 -11.60 -5.97 3.27
CA ASP A 153 -11.17 -7.36 3.19
C ASP A 153 -9.65 -7.48 3.02
N TYR A 154 -9.02 -6.56 2.27
CA TYR A 154 -7.55 -6.44 2.20
C TYR A 154 -6.94 -6.19 3.58
N PHE A 155 -7.47 -5.24 4.37
CA PHE A 155 -6.96 -4.95 5.70
C PHE A 155 -7.12 -6.12 6.66
N LYS A 156 -8.23 -6.85 6.59
CA LYS A 156 -8.44 -8.09 7.36
C LYS A 156 -7.50 -9.23 6.92
N TYR A 157 -7.28 -9.37 5.61
CA TYR A 157 -6.39 -10.40 5.08
C TYR A 157 -4.93 -10.16 5.45
N THR A 158 -4.51 -8.89 5.46
CA THR A 158 -3.14 -8.45 5.75
C THR A 158 -2.97 -7.97 7.20
N ASP A 159 -3.71 -8.51 8.14
CA ASP A 159 -3.69 -8.14 9.58
C ASP A 159 -2.60 -8.91 10.34
N THR A 160 -1.36 -8.83 9.87
CA THR A 160 -0.18 -9.36 10.54
C THR A 160 1.00 -8.42 10.40
N ASP A 161 1.87 -8.39 11.39
CA ASP A 161 3.04 -7.49 11.42
C ASP A 161 3.96 -7.62 10.18
N LEU A 162 3.93 -8.76 9.50
CA LEU A 162 4.73 -9.01 8.29
C LEU A 162 4.18 -8.34 7.03
N VAL A 163 2.87 -8.18 6.92
CA VAL A 163 2.21 -7.71 5.68
C VAL A 163 1.34 -6.47 5.88
N ILE A 164 1.50 -5.81 7.02
CA ILE A 164 0.80 -4.56 7.31
C ILE A 164 1.44 -3.40 6.54
N TYR A 165 0.65 -2.66 5.76
CA TYR A 165 1.08 -1.47 5.02
C TYR A 165 0.04 -0.38 5.11
N THR A 166 0.50 0.87 5.20
CA THR A 166 -0.37 2.06 5.14
C THR A 166 -0.78 2.32 3.69
N LYS A 167 -2.04 2.65 3.50
CA LYS A 167 -2.63 3.06 2.23
C LYS A 167 -3.06 4.52 2.31
N PHE A 168 -3.05 5.19 1.16
CA PHE A 168 -3.44 6.59 1.00
C PHE A 168 -4.49 6.69 -0.09
N LEU A 169 -5.57 7.40 0.16
CA LEU A 169 -6.59 7.70 -0.84
C LEU A 169 -6.62 9.20 -1.07
N SER A 170 -6.54 9.61 -2.32
CA SER A 170 -6.84 10.96 -2.77
C SER A 170 -8.13 10.92 -3.58
N LEU A 171 -9.18 11.57 -3.07
CA LEU A 171 -10.53 11.49 -3.62
C LEU A 171 -10.84 12.74 -4.42
N ASN A 172 -10.93 12.61 -5.75
CA ASN A 172 -11.42 13.67 -6.62
C ASN A 172 -12.94 13.62 -6.66
N LEU A 173 -13.58 14.73 -6.43
CA LEU A 173 -15.05 14.81 -6.38
C LEU A 173 -15.62 15.51 -7.61
N HIS A 174 -16.50 14.82 -8.30
CA HIS A 174 -17.14 15.27 -9.53
C HIS A 174 -18.67 15.17 -9.41
N ALA A 175 -19.39 15.96 -10.20
CA ALA A 175 -20.81 15.71 -10.43
C ALA A 175 -20.96 14.72 -11.59
N ALA A 176 -21.85 13.74 -11.46
CA ALA A 176 -22.13 12.80 -12.54
C ALA A 176 -22.88 13.52 -13.68
N ALA A 177 -22.50 13.23 -14.92
CA ALA A 177 -23.15 13.78 -16.10
C ALA A 177 -24.56 13.16 -16.31
N ASP A 178 -25.43 13.88 -16.96
CA ASP A 178 -26.74 13.39 -17.40
C ASP A 178 -26.57 12.44 -18.59
N PRO A 179 -27.19 11.26 -18.61
CA PRO A 179 -27.08 10.31 -19.72
C PRO A 179 -27.62 10.83 -21.07
N THR A 180 -28.42 11.89 -21.06
CA THR A 180 -28.94 12.53 -22.26
C THR A 180 -28.03 13.61 -22.85
N SER A 181 -27.01 14.06 -22.09
CA SER A 181 -26.05 15.11 -22.47
C SER A 181 -24.64 14.81 -22.07
N ILE A 182 -24.17 13.61 -22.40
CA ILE A 182 -22.88 13.05 -21.97
C ILE A 182 -21.65 13.88 -22.43
N ASP A 183 -21.77 14.54 -23.57
CA ASP A 183 -20.70 15.37 -24.15
C ASP A 183 -20.65 16.79 -23.55
N GLU A 184 -21.59 17.15 -22.67
CA GLU A 184 -21.62 18.43 -21.98
C GLU A 184 -21.09 18.27 -20.53
N PRO A 185 -20.45 19.30 -19.94
CA PRO A 185 -20.11 19.28 -18.54
C PRO A 185 -21.35 19.05 -17.67
N ALA A 186 -21.17 18.27 -16.58
CA ALA A 186 -22.27 18.04 -15.63
C ALA A 186 -22.84 19.37 -15.13
N SER A 187 -24.15 19.40 -14.89
CA SER A 187 -24.85 20.58 -14.37
C SER A 187 -24.45 20.83 -12.90
N ASN A 188 -24.55 22.11 -12.46
CA ASN A 188 -24.36 22.44 -11.04
C ASN A 188 -25.39 21.68 -10.19
N VAL A 189 -24.94 21.04 -9.13
CA VAL A 189 -25.79 20.32 -8.19
C VAL A 189 -26.46 21.32 -7.26
N PRO A 190 -27.82 21.40 -7.23
CA PRO A 190 -28.54 22.25 -6.29
C PRO A 190 -28.23 21.87 -4.83
N SER A 191 -28.26 22.85 -3.92
CA SER A 191 -27.91 22.62 -2.49
C SER A 191 -28.77 21.55 -1.81
N GLU A 192 -30.05 21.41 -2.22
CA GLU A 192 -30.96 20.39 -1.71
C GLU A 192 -30.72 18.97 -2.24
N GLN A 193 -29.88 18.85 -3.26
CA GLN A 193 -29.49 17.57 -3.88
C GLN A 193 -28.04 17.16 -3.56
N LEU A 194 -27.33 17.98 -2.78
CA LEU A 194 -26.00 17.64 -2.31
C LEU A 194 -26.04 16.48 -1.29
N PRO A 195 -24.91 15.77 -1.07
CA PRO A 195 -24.83 14.71 -0.08
C PRO A 195 -25.29 15.17 1.30
N VAL A 196 -26.27 14.46 1.87
CA VAL A 196 -26.70 14.64 3.26
C VAL A 196 -25.78 13.88 4.21
N GLU A 197 -25.94 14.05 5.50
CA GLU A 197 -25.04 13.50 6.53
C GLU A 197 -24.69 12.00 6.32
N SER A 198 -25.66 11.15 6.02
CA SER A 198 -25.45 9.71 5.79
C SER A 198 -24.69 9.38 4.50
N ASN A 199 -24.70 10.30 3.51
CA ASN A 199 -24.12 10.12 2.19
C ASN A 199 -22.85 10.96 2.00
N ARG A 200 -22.39 11.65 3.05
CA ARG A 200 -21.07 12.29 3.05
C ARG A 200 -19.97 11.24 2.92
N VAL A 201 -18.91 11.59 2.22
CA VAL A 201 -17.78 10.70 2.01
C VAL A 201 -17.18 10.23 3.34
N SER A 202 -17.02 11.13 4.32
CA SER A 202 -16.52 10.79 5.66
C SER A 202 -17.40 9.77 6.38
N SER A 203 -18.72 9.96 6.33
CA SER A 203 -19.67 9.04 7.00
C SER A 203 -19.63 7.64 6.40
N ILE A 204 -19.49 7.54 5.06
CA ILE A 204 -19.35 6.27 4.37
C ILE A 204 -18.01 5.62 4.75
N LEU A 205 -16.90 6.38 4.70
CA LEU A 205 -15.57 5.89 5.09
C LEU A 205 -15.55 5.39 6.54
N GLU A 206 -16.09 6.14 7.48
CA GLU A 206 -16.18 5.74 8.89
C GLU A 206 -17.01 4.48 9.08
N GLY A 207 -18.12 4.34 8.35
CA GLY A 207 -18.97 3.16 8.40
C GLY A 207 -18.29 1.86 7.99
N TYR A 208 -17.35 1.93 7.04
CA TYR A 208 -16.63 0.76 6.52
C TYR A 208 -15.23 0.59 7.11
N LEU A 209 -14.46 1.69 7.23
CA LEU A 209 -13.02 1.68 7.50
C LEU A 209 -12.61 2.53 8.71
N GLY A 210 -13.54 3.05 9.52
CA GLY A 210 -13.26 3.99 10.59
C GLY A 210 -12.20 3.51 11.59
N SER A 211 -12.15 2.19 11.89
CA SER A 211 -11.12 1.61 12.75
C SER A 211 -9.71 1.65 12.15
N TYR A 212 -9.58 1.83 10.84
CA TYR A 212 -8.29 1.86 10.12
C TYR A 212 -7.83 3.27 9.77
N ILE A 213 -8.69 4.30 9.89
CA ILE A 213 -8.37 5.66 9.47
C ILE A 213 -7.54 6.39 10.53
N TYR A 214 -6.42 6.98 10.10
CA TYR A 214 -5.67 8.00 10.82
C TYR A 214 -5.97 9.36 10.18
N GLY A 215 -6.90 10.09 10.78
CA GLY A 215 -7.43 11.35 10.24
C GLY A 215 -6.79 12.61 10.86
N PRO A 216 -7.20 13.80 10.40
CA PRO A 216 -6.72 15.08 10.92
C PRO A 216 -6.92 15.24 12.43
N SER A 217 -8.02 14.74 12.98
CA SER A 217 -8.29 14.77 14.42
C SER A 217 -7.26 13.98 15.23
N ASN A 218 -6.83 12.80 14.72
CA ASN A 218 -5.77 12.00 15.34
C ASN A 218 -4.44 12.76 15.32
N LEU A 219 -4.04 13.27 14.14
CA LEU A 219 -2.80 14.03 13.98
C LEU A 219 -2.76 15.26 14.89
N LEU A 220 -3.84 16.02 14.94
CA LEU A 220 -3.92 17.22 15.78
C LEU A 220 -3.80 16.88 17.28
N LYS A 221 -4.44 15.80 17.73
CA LYS A 221 -4.34 15.31 19.09
C LYS A 221 -2.91 14.91 19.43
N ASP A 222 -2.29 14.13 18.56
CA ASP A 222 -0.95 13.60 18.78
C ASP A 222 0.10 14.72 18.81
N ARG A 223 0.04 15.69 17.88
CA ARG A 223 0.94 16.83 17.80
C ARG A 223 0.92 17.75 19.02
N ARG A 224 -0.22 17.85 19.71
CA ARG A 224 -0.37 18.71 20.90
C ARG A 224 0.42 18.22 22.11
N ASN A 225 0.65 16.92 22.22
CA ASN A 225 1.39 16.32 23.31
C ASN A 225 2.14 15.06 22.84
N LEU A 226 3.39 15.23 22.45
CA LEU A 226 4.26 14.14 21.99
C LEU A 226 4.58 13.17 23.12
N ASN A 227 4.62 13.65 24.37
CA ASN A 227 4.92 12.85 25.56
C ASN A 227 3.83 11.80 25.85
N ASP A 228 2.57 12.08 25.45
CA ASP A 228 1.42 11.18 25.62
C ASP A 228 1.04 10.46 24.30
N SER A 229 1.76 10.71 23.20
CA SER A 229 1.50 10.12 21.89
C SER A 229 2.73 9.41 21.34
N TRP A 230 3.51 10.07 20.48
CA TRP A 230 4.61 9.42 19.75
C TRP A 230 5.77 8.96 20.63
N TYR A 231 5.94 9.52 21.84
CA TYR A 231 7.07 9.21 22.72
C TYR A 231 6.73 8.20 23.83
N VAL A 232 5.45 7.88 24.04
CA VAL A 232 5.03 6.90 25.05
C VAL A 232 5.11 5.44 24.57
N VAL A 233 5.44 5.24 23.28
CA VAL A 233 5.56 3.93 22.64
C VAL A 233 6.99 3.39 22.70
N ASP A 234 7.17 2.13 22.30
CA ASP A 234 8.50 1.53 22.16
C ASP A 234 9.42 2.36 21.28
N ASP A 235 10.71 2.37 21.58
CA ASP A 235 11.70 3.22 20.89
C ASP A 235 11.71 3.00 19.36
N GLY A 236 11.49 1.77 18.91
CA GLY A 236 11.38 1.44 17.50
C GLY A 236 10.19 2.03 16.77
N TYR A 237 9.22 2.61 17.49
CA TYR A 237 8.02 3.24 16.91
C TYR A 237 8.06 4.77 16.97
N LYS A 238 9.02 5.34 17.68
CA LYS A 238 9.19 6.79 17.79
C LYS A 238 9.66 7.38 16.46
N PRO A 239 9.09 8.51 16.02
CA PRO A 239 9.59 9.19 14.85
C PRO A 239 10.96 9.81 15.11
N ILE A 240 11.79 9.84 14.07
CA ILE A 240 13.10 10.49 14.11
C ILE A 240 12.90 11.99 14.16
N ILE A 241 13.41 12.62 15.23
CA ILE A 241 13.12 14.02 15.57
C ILE A 241 13.82 15.03 14.68
N GLU A 242 14.89 14.65 13.99
CA GLU A 242 15.64 15.47 13.05
C GLU A 242 14.82 15.88 11.81
N TYR A 243 13.65 15.26 11.61
CA TYR A 243 12.76 15.53 10.47
C TYR A 243 11.72 16.62 10.72
N PHE A 244 11.54 17.11 11.96
CA PHE A 244 10.50 18.09 12.28
C PHE A 244 10.88 18.99 13.46
N THR A 245 10.13 20.07 13.64
CA THR A 245 10.35 21.04 14.71
C THR A 245 9.66 20.57 16.00
N ILE A 246 10.37 20.69 17.13
CA ILE A 246 9.81 20.44 18.47
C ILE A 246 9.74 21.72 19.24
N GLU A 247 8.58 21.98 19.86
CA GLU A 247 8.34 23.08 20.79
C GLU A 247 8.08 22.49 22.19
N GLU A 248 8.64 23.11 23.23
CA GLU A 248 8.40 22.71 24.62
C GLU A 248 7.78 23.86 25.41
N ASN A 249 6.71 23.57 26.12
CA ASN A 249 6.05 24.56 26.98
C ASN A 249 6.68 24.59 28.38
N PHE A 250 6.19 25.52 29.24
CA PHE A 250 6.70 25.72 30.62
C PHE A 250 6.53 24.49 31.53
N GLU A 251 5.67 23.57 31.17
CA GLU A 251 5.38 22.34 31.91
C GLU A 251 6.21 21.13 31.42
N GLY A 252 7.10 21.35 30.43
CA GLY A 252 7.90 20.30 29.81
C GLY A 252 7.12 19.42 28.83
N ILE A 253 5.94 19.88 28.39
CA ILE A 253 5.16 19.17 27.38
C ILE A 253 5.71 19.54 26.02
N GLN A 254 6.13 18.52 25.27
CA GLN A 254 6.61 18.66 23.91
C GLN A 254 5.47 18.56 22.91
N SER A 255 5.52 19.44 21.92
CA SER A 255 4.55 19.52 20.83
C SER A 255 5.27 19.79 19.50
N THR A 256 4.56 19.66 18.39
CA THR A 256 5.11 19.96 17.07
C THR A 256 4.07 20.65 16.18
N PRO A 257 4.43 21.72 15.46
CA PRO A 257 3.56 22.37 14.48
C PRO A 257 3.51 21.60 13.14
N ASP A 258 4.61 20.92 12.76
CA ASP A 258 4.85 20.38 11.42
C ASP A 258 5.16 18.88 11.39
N GLY A 259 5.45 18.25 12.53
CA GLY A 259 5.83 16.85 12.63
C GLY A 259 4.74 15.88 12.18
N TRP A 260 5.16 14.72 11.70
CA TRP A 260 4.30 13.58 11.40
C TRP A 260 4.76 12.35 12.19
N PRO A 261 3.84 11.44 12.52
CA PRO A 261 4.23 10.19 13.20
C PRO A 261 5.06 9.30 12.28
N SER A 262 5.81 8.41 12.87
CA SER A 262 6.51 7.37 12.12
C SER A 262 5.53 6.39 11.48
N MET A 263 5.98 5.71 10.44
CA MET A 263 5.19 4.67 9.79
C MET A 263 4.84 3.53 10.76
N LYS A 264 5.79 3.09 11.59
CA LYS A 264 5.57 2.05 12.61
C LYS A 264 4.60 2.50 13.70
N TYR A 265 4.65 3.76 14.11
CA TYR A 265 3.67 4.30 15.05
C TYR A 265 2.25 4.14 14.53
N ILE A 266 1.99 4.59 13.29
CA ILE A 266 0.64 4.51 12.70
C ILE A 266 0.17 3.06 12.60
N GLN A 267 1.04 2.17 12.10
CA GLN A 267 0.68 0.77 11.80
C GLN A 267 0.54 -0.11 13.04
N LEU A 268 1.45 0.02 14.00
CA LEU A 268 1.64 -0.96 15.07
C LEU A 268 1.24 -0.41 16.44
N ALA A 269 1.41 0.90 16.70
CA ALA A 269 1.02 1.51 17.97
C ALA A 269 -0.40 2.09 17.93
N ALA A 270 -0.74 2.83 16.88
CA ALA A 270 -2.07 3.40 16.69
C ALA A 270 -3.07 2.42 16.03
N GLU A 271 -2.57 1.29 15.49
CA GLU A 271 -3.35 0.29 14.76
C GLU A 271 -4.19 0.89 13.62
N ARG A 272 -3.60 1.87 12.91
CA ARG A 272 -4.22 2.56 11.77
C ARG A 272 -3.48 2.23 10.49
N ARG A 273 -4.20 2.26 9.35
CA ARG A 273 -3.64 1.81 8.08
C ARG A 273 -4.04 2.66 6.88
N LEU A 274 -4.86 3.68 7.08
CA LEU A 274 -5.46 4.46 6.02
C LEU A 274 -5.41 5.95 6.33
N LEU A 275 -4.88 6.74 5.42
CA LEU A 275 -5.00 8.19 5.39
C LEU A 275 -5.77 8.58 4.13
N VAL A 276 -6.71 9.53 4.26
CA VAL A 276 -7.56 9.98 3.16
C VAL A 276 -7.50 11.49 3.05
N GLU A 277 -7.28 12.00 1.84
CA GLU A 277 -7.39 13.42 1.54
C GLU A 277 -8.39 13.66 0.41
N TYR A 278 -8.93 14.86 0.33
CA TYR A 278 -9.58 15.32 -0.87
C TYR A 278 -8.55 15.77 -1.90
N GLY A 279 -8.74 15.33 -3.14
CA GLY A 279 -8.02 15.83 -4.30
C GLY A 279 -8.70 17.06 -4.90
N SER A 280 -8.96 17.03 -6.21
CA SER A 280 -9.72 18.07 -6.89
C SER A 280 -11.21 17.95 -6.58
N VAL A 281 -11.90 19.11 -6.54
CA VAL A 281 -13.36 19.18 -6.42
C VAL A 281 -13.91 20.01 -7.56
N ASP A 282 -14.83 19.47 -8.33
CA ASP A 282 -15.43 20.15 -9.46
C ASP A 282 -16.26 21.36 -9.02
N PRO A 283 -16.24 22.46 -9.81
CA PRO A 283 -17.07 23.63 -9.55
C PRO A 283 -18.57 23.34 -9.41
N GLN A 284 -19.06 22.28 -10.05
CA GLN A 284 -20.45 21.85 -9.99
C GLN A 284 -20.87 21.38 -8.58
N LEU A 285 -19.90 21.00 -7.74
CA LEU A 285 -20.08 20.67 -6.32
C LEU A 285 -19.67 21.83 -5.40
N GLY A 286 -19.52 23.06 -5.91
CA GLY A 286 -18.97 24.20 -5.16
C GLY A 286 -19.73 24.57 -3.87
N ASN A 287 -20.99 24.11 -3.71
CA ASN A 287 -21.74 24.28 -2.47
C ASN A 287 -21.59 23.10 -1.48
N TYR A 288 -20.80 22.09 -1.80
CA TYR A 288 -20.51 20.98 -0.90
C TYR A 288 -19.45 21.41 0.11
N ASP A 289 -19.84 21.46 1.38
CA ASP A 289 -18.97 21.92 2.47
C ASP A 289 -18.06 20.80 2.98
N LEU A 290 -16.82 20.79 2.51
CA LEU A 290 -15.78 19.85 2.93
C LEU A 290 -15.34 20.04 4.39
N SER A 291 -15.55 21.25 4.96
CA SER A 291 -15.03 21.57 6.29
C SER A 291 -15.66 20.73 7.40
N VAL A 292 -16.88 20.28 7.19
CA VAL A 292 -17.60 19.39 8.14
C VAL A 292 -17.05 17.97 8.19
N GLU A 293 -16.18 17.62 7.26
CA GLU A 293 -15.55 16.29 7.14
C GLU A 293 -14.06 16.30 7.56
N ASN A 294 -13.54 17.47 7.97
CA ASN A 294 -12.13 17.67 8.32
C ASN A 294 -11.67 16.94 9.61
N GLU A 295 -12.54 16.22 10.29
CA GLU A 295 -12.13 15.33 11.38
C GLU A 295 -11.57 14.01 10.87
N VAL A 296 -12.04 13.54 9.72
CA VAL A 296 -11.75 12.23 9.12
C VAL A 296 -10.87 12.33 7.88
N ILE A 297 -11.17 13.31 7.00
CA ILE A 297 -10.51 13.47 5.69
C ILE A 297 -9.66 14.73 5.70
N PHE A 298 -8.41 14.60 5.28
CA PHE A 298 -7.50 15.73 5.14
C PHE A 298 -7.95 16.65 4.00
N PRO A 299 -7.80 17.97 4.14
CA PRO A 299 -8.14 18.91 3.08
C PRO A 299 -7.22 18.74 1.86
N PRO A 300 -7.63 19.26 0.68
CA PRO A 300 -6.85 19.13 -0.55
C PRO A 300 -5.40 19.61 -0.40
N GLY A 301 -4.46 18.81 -0.90
CA GLY A 301 -3.04 19.12 -0.87
C GLY A 301 -2.36 19.01 0.50
N TYR A 302 -3.00 18.40 1.49
CA TYR A 302 -2.40 18.21 2.81
C TYR A 302 -1.45 17.00 2.87
N LEU A 303 -1.76 15.93 2.13
CA LEU A 303 -0.94 14.73 1.99
C LEU A 303 -0.21 14.67 0.65
N THR A 304 -0.26 15.73 -0.15
CA THR A 304 0.30 15.76 -1.50
C THR A 304 0.97 17.10 -1.77
N SER A 305 2.27 17.06 -2.08
CA SER A 305 3.05 18.18 -2.59
C SER A 305 3.52 17.85 -4.00
N THR A 306 2.85 18.38 -5.01
CA THR A 306 3.18 18.07 -6.41
C THR A 306 4.42 18.84 -6.86
N ILE A 307 5.43 18.09 -7.29
CA ILE A 307 6.69 18.63 -7.82
C ILE A 307 6.69 18.47 -9.34
N PRO A 308 6.81 19.57 -10.10
CA PRO A 308 6.99 19.49 -11.54
C PRO A 308 8.35 18.85 -11.87
N VAL A 309 8.34 17.82 -12.70
CA VAL A 309 9.56 17.15 -13.14
C VAL A 309 9.69 17.23 -14.65
N ALA A 310 10.94 17.36 -15.11
CA ALA A 310 11.30 17.17 -16.51
C ALA A 310 12.31 16.02 -16.62
N ALA A 311 12.04 15.10 -17.54
CA ALA A 311 12.88 13.93 -17.78
C ALA A 311 13.59 14.06 -19.14
N ALA A 312 14.85 13.63 -19.17
CA ALA A 312 15.63 13.48 -20.38
C ALA A 312 15.25 12.18 -21.14
N ASP A 313 15.72 12.05 -22.36
CA ASP A 313 15.43 10.90 -23.23
C ASP A 313 15.95 9.55 -22.68
N ASP A 314 16.91 9.58 -21.77
CA ASP A 314 17.49 8.40 -21.10
C ASP A 314 16.80 8.01 -19.78
N GLY A 315 15.75 8.72 -19.39
CA GLY A 315 15.02 8.49 -18.14
C GLY A 315 15.63 9.19 -16.92
N SER A 316 16.75 9.91 -17.06
CA SER A 316 17.26 10.77 -15.99
C SER A 316 16.39 12.02 -15.82
N LEU A 317 16.53 12.72 -14.68
CA LEU A 317 15.78 13.94 -14.41
C LEU A 317 16.62 15.17 -14.75
N ASP A 318 16.14 15.97 -15.71
CA ASP A 318 16.71 17.29 -16.02
C ASP A 318 16.37 18.32 -14.92
N SER A 319 15.21 18.19 -14.29
CA SER A 319 14.77 19.07 -13.20
C SER A 319 13.75 18.37 -12.29
N GLY A 320 13.59 18.91 -11.08
CA GLY A 320 12.62 18.46 -10.07
C GLY A 320 13.19 17.47 -9.04
N CYS A 321 14.43 16.98 -9.20
CA CYS A 321 15.08 16.14 -8.20
C CYS A 321 15.26 16.93 -6.88
N LEU A 322 14.93 16.30 -5.75
CA LEU A 322 15.03 16.92 -4.43
C LEU A 322 16.44 16.81 -3.82
N TYR A 323 17.33 16.02 -4.41
CA TYR A 323 18.74 16.03 -4.04
C TYR A 323 19.36 17.39 -4.36
N ASP A 324 19.94 18.04 -3.36
CA ASP A 324 20.66 19.30 -3.48
C ASP A 324 22.08 19.14 -2.90
N PRO A 325 23.14 19.19 -3.74
CA PRO A 325 24.51 19.00 -3.29
C PRO A 325 24.99 20.10 -2.34
N ASP A 326 24.35 21.27 -2.35
CA ASP A 326 24.75 22.45 -1.58
C ASP A 326 24.13 22.49 -0.17
N THR A 327 23.21 21.57 0.15
CA THR A 327 22.59 21.51 1.48
C THR A 327 22.33 20.08 1.94
N THR A 328 22.55 19.86 3.23
CA THR A 328 22.14 18.65 3.96
C THR A 328 21.07 18.96 5.01
N ASP A 329 20.53 20.16 5.00
CA ASP A 329 19.51 20.62 5.93
C ASP A 329 18.12 20.23 5.41
N ILE A 330 17.44 19.35 6.15
CA ILE A 330 16.14 18.82 5.76
C ILE A 330 15.07 19.92 5.66
N SER A 331 15.18 20.99 6.46
CA SER A 331 14.23 22.11 6.43
C SER A 331 14.28 22.92 5.12
N ARG A 332 15.37 22.79 4.37
CA ARG A 332 15.56 23.44 3.06
C ARG A 332 15.16 22.55 1.87
N ILE A 333 14.92 21.26 2.14
CA ILE A 333 14.56 20.27 1.12
C ILE A 333 13.06 20.01 1.22
N ASN A 334 12.31 20.39 0.18
CA ASN A 334 10.85 20.23 0.17
C ASN A 334 10.43 18.78 -0.13
N ALA A 335 10.86 17.83 0.70
CA ALA A 335 10.61 16.39 0.52
C ALA A 335 9.31 15.91 1.20
N SER A 336 8.66 16.74 2.03
CA SER A 336 7.41 16.37 2.70
C SER A 336 6.30 16.15 1.69
N TRP A 337 5.73 14.92 1.67
CA TRP A 337 4.66 14.51 0.75
C TRP A 337 4.96 14.72 -0.74
N ALA A 338 6.23 14.74 -1.13
CA ALA A 338 6.65 15.04 -2.49
C ALA A 338 6.18 13.96 -3.47
N MET A 339 5.50 14.39 -4.52
CA MET A 339 5.00 13.54 -5.60
C MET A 339 5.33 14.15 -6.95
N SER A 340 5.66 13.30 -7.94
CA SER A 340 5.74 13.74 -9.32
C SER A 340 4.35 14.14 -9.84
N ASN A 341 4.30 15.11 -10.73
CA ASN A 341 3.04 15.51 -11.38
C ASN A 341 2.42 14.37 -12.21
N HIS A 342 3.23 13.63 -12.96
CA HIS A 342 2.85 12.41 -13.69
C HIS A 342 4.08 11.71 -14.25
N ILE A 343 3.94 10.46 -14.64
CA ILE A 343 4.93 9.72 -15.44
C ILE A 343 4.53 9.87 -16.91
N PRO A 344 5.37 10.44 -17.78
CA PRO A 344 5.06 10.56 -19.20
C PRO A 344 5.09 9.18 -19.87
N ILE A 345 3.96 8.72 -20.39
CA ILE A 345 3.83 7.44 -21.08
C ILE A 345 3.61 7.67 -22.59
N PRO A 346 4.45 7.12 -23.47
CA PRO A 346 4.25 7.21 -24.90
C PRO A 346 2.95 6.55 -25.33
N ARG A 347 2.22 7.16 -26.29
CA ARG A 347 0.94 6.62 -26.82
C ARG A 347 1.06 5.19 -27.34
N ASN A 348 2.23 4.82 -27.89
CA ASN A 348 2.53 3.47 -28.37
C ASN A 348 3.60 2.87 -27.45
N LEU A 349 3.17 2.36 -26.31
CA LEU A 349 4.05 1.76 -25.33
C LEU A 349 4.66 0.45 -25.87
N SER A 350 5.99 0.43 -26.03
CA SER A 350 6.80 -0.75 -26.38
C SER A 350 7.58 -1.23 -25.16
N ASN A 351 8.21 -2.39 -25.25
CA ASN A 351 9.08 -2.88 -24.17
C ASN A 351 10.29 -1.94 -23.92
N GLU A 352 10.80 -1.27 -24.96
CA GLU A 352 11.87 -0.27 -24.80
C GLU A 352 11.37 0.99 -24.08
N SER A 353 10.19 1.50 -24.46
CA SER A 353 9.55 2.63 -23.77
C SER A 353 9.19 2.28 -22.34
N PHE A 354 8.79 1.04 -22.06
CA PHE A 354 8.47 0.58 -20.71
C PHE A 354 9.74 0.57 -19.82
N ARG A 355 10.90 0.16 -20.36
CA ARG A 355 12.17 0.26 -19.65
C ARG A 355 12.49 1.70 -19.27
N TYR A 356 12.36 2.64 -20.22
CA TYR A 356 12.52 4.06 -19.95
C TYR A 356 11.62 4.56 -18.80
N ILE A 357 10.34 4.14 -18.78
CA ILE A 357 9.42 4.49 -17.70
C ILE A 357 9.86 3.90 -16.37
N SER A 358 10.35 2.66 -16.38
CA SER A 358 10.90 2.00 -15.20
C SER A 358 12.12 2.74 -14.65
N ASP A 359 13.06 3.13 -15.51
CA ASP A 359 14.26 3.90 -15.15
C ASP A 359 13.87 5.28 -14.59
N LEU A 360 12.84 5.92 -15.16
CA LEU A 360 12.30 7.18 -14.63
C LEU A 360 11.70 7.02 -13.22
N VAL A 361 10.97 5.92 -12.95
CA VAL A 361 10.43 5.63 -11.61
C VAL A 361 11.56 5.41 -10.60
N VAL A 362 12.62 4.68 -10.98
CA VAL A 362 13.84 4.53 -10.16
C VAL A 362 14.41 5.90 -9.80
N ASN A 363 14.61 6.78 -10.80
CA ASN A 363 15.17 8.11 -10.59
C ASN A 363 14.28 9.01 -9.73
N LEU A 364 12.95 8.98 -9.92
CA LEU A 364 12.00 9.71 -9.08
C LEU A 364 12.09 9.29 -7.62
N THR A 365 12.14 7.99 -7.37
CA THR A 365 12.24 7.45 -6.01
C THR A 365 13.59 7.79 -5.36
N ALA A 366 14.69 7.66 -6.11
CA ALA A 366 16.03 8.07 -5.67
C ALA A 366 16.11 9.58 -5.36
N CYS A 367 15.33 10.39 -6.06
CA CYS A 367 15.19 11.82 -5.83
C CYS A 367 14.23 12.19 -4.68
N GLY A 368 13.66 11.22 -3.98
CA GLY A 368 12.77 11.44 -2.83
C GLY A 368 11.31 11.71 -3.18
N MET A 369 10.86 11.34 -4.38
CA MET A 369 9.50 11.59 -4.83
C MET A 369 8.70 10.31 -5.01
N THR A 370 7.42 10.37 -4.64
CA THR A 370 6.43 9.35 -5.01
C THR A 370 6.11 9.47 -6.50
N SER A 371 6.28 8.40 -7.26
CA SER A 371 5.91 8.34 -8.67
C SER A 371 4.40 8.14 -8.83
N THR A 372 3.77 8.87 -9.78
CA THR A 372 2.32 8.79 -10.03
C THR A 372 2.04 8.27 -11.43
N LEU A 373 1.43 7.08 -11.51
CA LEU A 373 0.92 6.52 -12.76
C LEU A 373 -0.54 6.95 -12.98
N ASN A 374 -0.78 7.71 -14.04
CA ASN A 374 -2.11 8.22 -14.41
C ASN A 374 -2.54 7.84 -15.83
N GLU A 375 -1.89 6.85 -16.43
CA GLU A 375 -2.23 6.31 -17.74
C GLU A 375 -2.29 4.78 -17.73
N THR A 376 -3.06 4.20 -18.67
CA THR A 376 -3.20 2.75 -18.81
C THR A 376 -1.97 2.15 -19.48
N LEU A 377 -1.42 1.09 -18.92
CA LEU A 377 -0.23 0.42 -19.46
C LEU A 377 -0.61 -0.57 -20.57
N PHE A 378 0.07 -0.47 -21.73
CA PHE A 378 -0.13 -1.33 -22.90
C PHE A 378 -1.59 -1.43 -23.37
N GLY A 379 -2.45 -0.47 -23.00
CA GLY A 379 -3.86 -0.46 -23.36
C GLY A 379 -4.71 -1.50 -22.60
N HIS A 380 -4.18 -2.09 -21.52
CA HIS A 380 -4.87 -3.08 -20.70
C HIS A 380 -4.99 -2.64 -19.25
N THR A 381 -6.12 -2.93 -18.64
CA THR A 381 -6.39 -2.68 -17.22
C THR A 381 -5.76 -3.75 -16.33
N ALA A 382 -5.55 -3.47 -15.05
CA ALA A 382 -4.84 -4.36 -14.13
C ALA A 382 -5.64 -5.59 -13.68
N ASP A 383 -6.93 -5.68 -13.97
CA ASP A 383 -7.73 -6.92 -13.85
C ASP A 383 -7.41 -7.92 -14.95
N VAL A 384 -7.03 -7.43 -16.14
CA VAL A 384 -6.71 -8.26 -17.32
C VAL A 384 -5.21 -8.58 -17.37
N THR A 385 -4.35 -7.57 -17.14
CA THR A 385 -2.89 -7.71 -17.29
C THR A 385 -2.17 -6.98 -16.14
N PRO A 386 -2.05 -7.60 -14.95
CA PRO A 386 -1.46 -6.96 -13.78
C PRO A 386 0.08 -6.86 -13.81
N ASP A 387 0.78 -7.70 -14.61
CA ASP A 387 2.25 -7.77 -14.62
C ASP A 387 2.97 -6.45 -14.94
N PRO A 388 2.57 -5.62 -15.93
CA PRO A 388 3.20 -4.33 -16.15
C PRO A 388 3.09 -3.40 -14.94
N TYR A 389 1.94 -3.40 -14.26
CA TYR A 389 1.72 -2.61 -13.05
C TYR A 389 2.58 -3.08 -11.89
N ARG A 390 2.74 -4.41 -11.73
CA ARG A 390 3.69 -5.01 -10.78
C ARG A 390 5.12 -4.57 -11.08
N ASN A 391 5.57 -4.68 -12.33
CA ASN A 391 6.94 -4.34 -12.71
C ASN A 391 7.24 -2.86 -12.45
N LEU A 392 6.26 -1.98 -12.67
CA LEU A 392 6.44 -0.56 -12.36
C LEU A 392 6.54 -0.29 -10.85
N THR A 393 5.77 -1.00 -10.03
CA THR A 393 5.89 -0.91 -8.56
C THR A 393 7.26 -1.45 -8.10
N LEU A 394 7.77 -2.52 -8.72
CA LEU A 394 9.11 -3.04 -8.49
C LEU A 394 10.19 -1.98 -8.74
N SER A 395 10.02 -1.17 -9.78
CA SER A 395 10.95 -0.07 -10.10
C SER A 395 10.97 1.04 -9.05
N SER A 396 9.98 1.13 -8.17
CA SER A 396 10.00 2.06 -7.04
C SER A 396 10.76 1.54 -5.81
N SER A 397 11.29 0.32 -5.85
CA SER A 397 12.22 -0.18 -4.83
C SER A 397 13.55 0.57 -4.98
N TRP A 398 14.00 1.17 -3.88
CA TRP A 398 15.18 2.05 -3.89
C TRP A 398 16.40 1.40 -3.22
N ALA A 399 16.20 0.35 -2.42
CA ALA A 399 17.23 -0.25 -1.62
C ALA A 399 18.00 -1.35 -2.39
N TRP A 400 17.32 -2.43 -2.71
CA TRP A 400 17.97 -3.63 -3.24
C TRP A 400 18.14 -3.61 -4.76
N ALA A 401 19.28 -4.12 -5.21
CA ALA A 401 19.50 -4.41 -6.62
C ALA A 401 18.56 -5.53 -7.13
N LEU A 402 18.32 -5.58 -8.42
CA LEU A 402 17.45 -6.61 -9.02
C LEU A 402 17.94 -8.02 -8.66
N GLY A 403 17.05 -8.85 -8.15
CA GLY A 403 17.35 -10.19 -7.69
C GLY A 403 18.01 -10.27 -6.30
N GLN A 404 18.07 -9.17 -5.58
CA GLN A 404 18.53 -9.10 -4.19
C GLN A 404 17.36 -8.80 -3.24
N PRO A 405 17.47 -9.14 -1.94
CA PRO A 405 18.51 -9.98 -1.35
C PRO A 405 18.47 -11.40 -1.95
N ALA A 406 19.65 -11.99 -2.19
CA ALA A 406 19.71 -13.33 -2.76
C ALA A 406 18.98 -14.32 -1.85
N ALA A 407 18.10 -15.14 -2.44
CA ALA A 407 17.46 -16.21 -1.70
C ALA A 407 18.53 -17.20 -1.20
N PRO A 408 18.38 -17.72 0.03
CA PRO A 408 19.28 -18.75 0.51
C PRO A 408 19.23 -19.96 -0.43
N VAL A 409 20.39 -20.43 -0.81
CA VAL A 409 20.50 -21.63 -1.67
C VAL A 409 20.14 -22.84 -0.83
N SER A 410 19.03 -23.50 -1.16
CA SER A 410 18.51 -24.67 -0.45
C SER A 410 19.34 -25.96 -0.61
N ASP A 411 20.49 -25.90 -1.28
CA ASP A 411 21.38 -27.05 -1.44
C ASP A 411 22.16 -27.28 -0.13
N LEU A 412 21.86 -28.39 0.49
CA LEU A 412 22.33 -28.87 1.80
C LEU A 412 23.86 -28.99 1.99
N ASP A 413 24.67 -28.61 1.01
CA ASP A 413 26.12 -28.84 1.00
C ASP A 413 27.00 -27.58 0.86
N SER A 414 26.47 -26.36 0.80
CA SER A 414 27.30 -25.17 0.66
C SER A 414 27.30 -24.28 1.90
N ALA A 415 28.37 -24.37 2.68
CA ALA A 415 28.69 -23.44 3.77
C ALA A 415 28.82 -21.96 3.29
N GLU A 416 28.87 -21.73 1.98
CA GLU A 416 28.95 -20.39 1.36
C GLU A 416 27.64 -19.59 1.41
N SER A 417 26.47 -20.25 1.49
CA SER A 417 25.19 -19.54 1.50
C SER A 417 24.86 -18.94 2.86
N ASP A 418 25.33 -19.55 3.94
CA ASP A 418 25.15 -19.07 5.32
C ASP A 418 25.95 -17.79 5.64
N GLU A 419 26.93 -17.45 4.78
CA GLU A 419 27.83 -16.33 5.03
C GLU A 419 27.37 -15.00 4.46
N LYS A 420 26.49 -14.98 3.42
CA LYS A 420 26.06 -13.75 2.72
C LYS A 420 24.78 -13.14 3.35
N ARG A 421 24.90 -12.70 4.58
CA ARG A 421 23.77 -12.22 5.38
C ARG A 421 23.94 -10.76 5.85
N CYS A 422 24.96 -10.05 5.35
CA CYS A 422 25.19 -8.63 5.62
C CYS A 422 24.99 -7.81 4.34
N ALA A 423 24.43 -6.62 4.47
CA ALA A 423 24.16 -5.75 3.33
C ALA A 423 25.30 -4.78 3.05
N ILE A 424 25.57 -4.58 1.78
CA ILE A 424 26.45 -3.54 1.28
C ILE A 424 25.70 -2.63 0.31
N MET A 425 26.09 -1.36 0.26
CA MET A 425 25.83 -0.49 -0.88
C MET A 425 26.89 -0.76 -1.94
N ASP A 426 26.48 -1.05 -3.16
CA ASP A 426 27.38 -1.29 -4.29
C ASP A 426 27.29 -0.15 -5.31
N LEU A 427 28.35 0.66 -5.40
CA LEU A 427 28.38 1.81 -6.29
C LEU A 427 28.51 1.43 -7.78
N SER A 428 28.92 0.20 -8.09
CA SER A 428 28.90 -0.33 -9.45
C SER A 428 27.49 -0.67 -9.93
N LEU A 429 26.52 -0.72 -8.99
CA LEU A 429 25.08 -0.94 -9.21
C LEU A 429 24.28 0.34 -8.86
N ASP A 430 24.83 1.50 -9.19
CA ASP A 430 24.19 2.80 -8.93
C ASP A 430 23.82 3.06 -7.46
N GLY A 431 24.54 2.40 -6.52
CA GLY A 431 24.28 2.52 -5.07
C GLY A 431 23.14 1.67 -4.55
N HIS A 432 22.64 0.71 -5.33
CA HIS A 432 21.73 -0.30 -4.83
C HIS A 432 22.43 -1.31 -3.94
N TRP A 433 21.66 -1.94 -3.06
CA TRP A 433 22.18 -2.86 -2.06
C TRP A 433 22.24 -4.29 -2.59
N ARG A 434 23.19 -5.05 -2.07
CA ARG A 434 23.25 -6.49 -2.25
C ARG A 434 23.80 -7.20 -1.00
N THR A 435 23.65 -8.51 -0.97
CA THR A 435 24.17 -9.34 0.12
C THR A 435 25.65 -9.61 -0.05
N ALA A 436 26.40 -9.62 1.05
CA ALA A 436 27.82 -9.93 1.10
C ALA A 436 28.17 -10.80 2.33
N ASN A 437 29.35 -11.45 2.29
CA ASN A 437 29.86 -12.23 3.40
C ASN A 437 30.31 -11.27 4.52
N CYS A 438 29.72 -11.41 5.71
CA CYS A 438 29.95 -10.55 6.87
C CYS A 438 31.40 -10.55 7.38
N SER A 439 32.19 -11.61 7.08
CA SER A 439 33.60 -11.74 7.48
C SER A 439 34.58 -11.00 6.57
N GLU A 440 34.13 -10.60 5.36
CA GLU A 440 34.97 -9.82 4.46
C GLU A 440 35.16 -8.39 4.98
N THR A 441 36.25 -7.75 4.58
CA THR A 441 36.54 -6.38 5.02
C THR A 441 36.05 -5.34 4.01
N ARG A 442 35.36 -4.31 4.49
CA ARG A 442 34.91 -3.15 3.69
C ARG A 442 34.91 -1.89 4.56
N ARG A 443 34.90 -0.74 3.93
CA ARG A 443 34.63 0.51 4.63
C ARG A 443 33.17 0.60 5.02
N ALA A 444 32.86 1.36 6.08
CA ALA A 444 31.53 1.49 6.64
C ALA A 444 30.93 2.88 6.36
N ALA A 445 29.64 2.93 6.09
CA ALA A 445 28.86 4.17 6.00
C ALA A 445 28.51 4.66 7.41
N CYS A 446 28.94 5.85 7.75
CA CYS A 446 28.74 6.46 9.06
C CYS A 446 27.82 7.68 8.95
N ARG A 447 26.72 7.70 9.69
CA ARG A 447 25.80 8.83 9.75
C ARG A 447 26.33 9.86 10.76
N VAL A 448 26.34 11.14 10.38
CA VAL A 448 26.84 12.24 11.21
C VAL A 448 25.70 12.83 12.04
N ASP A 449 25.86 12.90 13.36
CA ASP A 449 24.92 13.53 14.30
C ASP A 449 23.45 13.09 14.11
N ASN A 450 23.21 11.84 13.71
CA ASN A 450 21.91 11.26 13.33
C ASN A 450 21.17 12.04 12.20
N GLN A 451 21.85 12.94 11.50
CA GLN A 451 21.26 13.73 10.42
C GLN A 451 21.02 12.88 9.17
N PRO A 452 19.84 12.93 8.52
CA PRO A 452 19.48 12.02 7.44
C PRO A 452 20.37 12.15 6.20
N PHE A 453 20.88 13.34 5.91
CA PHE A 453 21.63 13.64 4.68
C PHE A 453 23.12 13.89 4.90
N ARG A 454 23.63 13.64 6.12
CA ARG A 454 25.04 13.84 6.46
C ARG A 454 25.74 12.52 6.71
N TRP A 455 26.73 12.22 5.87
CA TRP A 455 27.44 10.96 5.88
C TRP A 455 28.94 11.15 5.94
N ALA A 456 29.62 10.15 6.50
CA ALA A 456 31.07 10.00 6.51
C ALA A 456 31.43 8.55 6.16
N LEU A 457 32.65 8.34 5.69
CA LEU A 457 33.20 7.02 5.40
C LEU A 457 34.19 6.64 6.50
N SER A 458 34.21 5.38 6.93
CA SER A 458 35.22 4.88 7.87
C SER A 458 36.64 5.02 7.30
N SER A 459 37.63 5.26 8.17
CA SER A 459 39.03 5.43 7.76
C SER A 459 39.63 4.12 7.23
N GLU A 460 39.29 2.99 7.84
CA GLU A 460 39.84 1.67 7.54
C GLU A 460 38.73 0.69 7.12
N PRO A 461 39.02 -0.29 6.26
CA PRO A 461 38.11 -1.40 5.98
C PRO A 461 38.12 -2.41 7.13
N LEU A 462 36.94 -2.81 7.60
CA LEU A 462 36.72 -3.72 8.72
C LEU A 462 35.72 -4.81 8.37
N SER A 463 35.66 -5.89 9.17
CA SER A 463 34.55 -6.85 9.08
C SER A 463 33.22 -6.18 9.47
N TYR A 464 32.08 -6.78 9.18
CA TYR A 464 30.79 -6.19 9.53
C TYR A 464 30.63 -6.00 11.06
N GLU A 465 31.07 -6.98 11.84
CA GLU A 465 31.00 -6.90 13.30
C GLU A 465 31.93 -5.80 13.87
N ASP A 466 33.18 -5.72 13.40
CA ASP A 466 34.12 -4.68 13.80
C ASP A 466 33.65 -3.29 13.32
N ALA A 467 32.98 -3.22 12.17
CA ALA A 467 32.42 -1.98 11.64
C ALA A 467 31.37 -1.38 12.58
N TYR A 468 30.54 -2.21 13.18
CA TYR A 468 29.54 -1.75 14.15
C TYR A 468 30.18 -1.17 15.43
N ASN A 469 31.26 -1.80 15.90
CA ASN A 469 31.88 -1.44 17.18
C ASN A 469 32.83 -0.23 17.07
N ASP A 470 33.67 -0.17 16.02
CA ASP A 470 34.86 0.70 16.02
C ASP A 470 35.13 1.45 14.70
N ALA A 471 34.27 1.31 13.63
CA ALA A 471 34.61 1.87 12.33
C ALA A 471 34.36 3.37 12.21
N CYS A 472 33.40 3.90 12.94
CA CYS A 472 32.92 5.25 12.70
C CYS A 472 33.67 6.30 13.52
N PRO A 473 34.02 7.47 12.92
CA PRO A 473 34.64 8.57 13.64
C PRO A 473 33.77 9.07 14.81
N PRO A 474 34.36 9.76 15.81
CA PRO A 474 33.60 10.37 16.88
C PRO A 474 32.44 11.24 16.35
N THR A 475 31.29 11.22 17.00
CA THR A 475 30.04 11.89 16.61
C THR A 475 29.35 11.31 15.38
N THR A 476 29.79 10.15 14.91
CA THR A 476 29.15 9.42 13.83
C THR A 476 28.82 7.99 14.25
N GLU A 477 27.83 7.38 13.59
CA GLU A 477 27.34 6.04 13.91
C GLU A 477 27.25 5.20 12.64
N PHE A 478 27.68 3.95 12.70
CA PHE A 478 27.47 2.98 11.63
C PHE A 478 25.98 2.86 11.35
N SER A 479 25.55 3.10 10.12
CA SER A 479 24.14 3.26 9.85
C SER A 479 23.75 2.83 8.42
N VAL A 480 22.45 2.79 8.19
CA VAL A 480 21.83 2.43 6.91
C VAL A 480 20.97 3.60 6.41
N PRO A 481 20.94 3.92 5.10
CA PRO A 481 19.95 4.84 4.54
C PRO A 481 18.52 4.31 4.78
N ARG A 482 17.59 5.19 5.11
CA ARG A 482 16.22 4.85 5.51
C ARG A 482 15.17 5.24 4.48
N THR A 483 15.57 6.02 3.47
CA THR A 483 14.75 6.44 2.32
C THR A 483 15.59 6.48 1.04
N GLY A 484 14.94 6.49 -0.13
CA GLY A 484 15.63 6.64 -1.41
C GLY A 484 16.48 7.91 -1.50
N LEU A 485 15.97 9.02 -0.94
CA LEU A 485 16.73 10.28 -0.90
C LEU A 485 17.95 10.18 0.03
N GLU A 486 17.84 9.58 1.22
CA GLU A 486 19.01 9.29 2.09
C GLU A 486 20.05 8.43 1.36
N ASN A 487 19.58 7.41 0.61
CA ASN A 487 20.45 6.54 -0.18
C ASN A 487 21.20 7.33 -1.28
N THR A 488 20.53 8.27 -1.92
CA THR A 488 21.14 9.15 -2.91
C THR A 488 22.18 10.08 -2.27
N TYR A 489 21.91 10.67 -1.10
CA TYR A 489 22.89 11.49 -0.39
C TYR A 489 24.13 10.69 0.01
N LEU A 490 23.97 9.46 0.52
CA LEU A 490 25.10 8.57 0.81
C LEU A 490 25.88 8.24 -0.46
N SER A 491 25.22 7.76 -1.52
CA SER A 491 25.87 7.40 -2.78
C SER A 491 26.66 8.58 -3.37
N ARG A 492 26.07 9.78 -3.42
CA ARG A 492 26.73 10.99 -3.93
C ARG A 492 27.89 11.43 -3.04
N HIS A 493 27.77 11.32 -1.71
CA HIS A 493 28.87 11.57 -0.80
C HIS A 493 30.04 10.63 -1.06
N LEU A 494 29.79 9.32 -1.25
CA LEU A 494 30.83 8.34 -1.56
C LEU A 494 31.51 8.61 -2.91
N LEU A 495 30.72 8.92 -3.94
CA LEU A 495 31.26 9.25 -5.27
C LEU A 495 32.06 10.57 -5.29
N SER A 496 31.92 11.43 -4.31
CA SER A 496 32.71 12.66 -4.15
C SER A 496 34.10 12.42 -3.51
N GLN A 497 34.36 11.21 -3.01
CA GLN A 497 35.65 10.86 -2.43
C GLN A 497 36.73 10.73 -3.52
N SER A 498 38.02 10.69 -3.10
CA SER A 498 39.10 10.50 -4.06
C SER A 498 39.00 9.13 -4.77
N PRO A 499 39.36 9.04 -6.08
CA PRO A 499 39.34 7.77 -6.82
C PRO A 499 40.23 6.67 -6.23
N ASP A 500 41.21 7.04 -5.40
CA ASP A 500 42.03 6.08 -4.67
C ASP A 500 41.23 5.33 -3.60
N LEU A 501 40.22 5.98 -3.02
CA LEU A 501 39.35 5.43 -2.00
C LEU A 501 38.07 4.79 -2.59
N ILE A 502 37.43 5.49 -3.50
CA ILE A 502 36.14 5.11 -4.12
C ILE A 502 36.25 5.23 -5.65
N ASP A 503 36.05 4.10 -6.31
CA ASP A 503 36.01 4.01 -7.77
C ASP A 503 34.98 2.96 -8.19
N PRO A 504 33.77 3.38 -8.64
CA PRO A 504 32.70 2.46 -9.05
C PRO A 504 33.05 1.63 -10.27
N THR A 505 34.10 2.01 -11.04
CA THR A 505 34.54 1.27 -12.22
C THR A 505 35.62 0.24 -11.93
N SER A 506 36.16 0.24 -10.70
CA SER A 506 37.20 -0.69 -10.26
C SER A 506 36.66 -2.11 -10.13
N SER A 507 37.49 -3.10 -10.45
CA SER A 507 37.21 -4.50 -10.14
C SER A 507 37.50 -4.89 -8.69
N GLU A 508 38.06 -3.96 -7.88
CA GLU A 508 38.38 -4.19 -6.47
C GLU A 508 37.15 -3.88 -5.58
N PRO A 509 36.55 -4.89 -4.89
CA PRO A 509 35.38 -4.68 -4.04
C PRO A 509 35.55 -3.57 -3.00
N LEU A 510 36.74 -3.40 -2.45
CA LEU A 510 37.06 -2.36 -1.46
C LEU A 510 36.84 -0.92 -1.95
N LYS A 511 36.75 -0.70 -3.27
CA LYS A 511 36.61 0.63 -3.86
C LYS A 511 35.17 0.99 -4.24
N HIS A 512 34.27 0.03 -4.30
CA HIS A 512 32.88 0.31 -4.68
C HIS A 512 31.83 -0.33 -3.76
N GLU A 513 32.24 -1.22 -2.85
CA GLU A 513 31.34 -1.89 -1.92
C GLU A 513 31.55 -1.34 -0.51
N ILE A 514 30.45 -0.86 0.08
CA ILE A 514 30.47 -0.17 1.39
C ILE A 514 29.49 -0.86 2.32
N TRP A 515 29.94 -1.24 3.56
CA TRP A 515 29.04 -1.74 4.59
C TRP A 515 27.97 -0.70 4.93
N ILE A 516 26.75 -1.16 5.03
CA ILE A 516 25.62 -0.45 5.65
C ILE A 516 25.09 -1.28 6.80
N ASP A 517 24.63 -0.65 7.88
CA ASP A 517 24.12 -1.35 9.08
C ASP A 517 22.77 -2.03 8.80
N PHE A 518 22.84 -3.17 8.08
CA PHE A 518 21.66 -3.96 7.75
C PHE A 518 22.04 -5.43 7.54
N ASN A 519 21.40 -6.33 8.27
CA ASN A 519 21.74 -7.76 8.22
C ASN A 519 20.53 -8.66 8.50
N SER A 520 20.67 -9.94 8.19
CA SER A 520 19.68 -10.99 8.49
C SER A 520 20.30 -12.12 9.33
N LEU A 521 21.26 -11.79 10.23
CA LEU A 521 22.04 -12.76 11.00
C LEU A 521 21.21 -13.54 12.03
N ASP A 522 20.23 -12.90 12.65
CA ASP A 522 19.34 -13.55 13.62
C ASP A 522 18.38 -14.53 12.91
N THR A 523 17.65 -14.05 11.92
CA THR A 523 16.67 -14.84 11.18
C THR A 523 16.83 -14.60 9.69
N GLU A 524 16.92 -15.68 8.93
CA GLU A 524 16.98 -15.66 7.48
C GLU A 524 15.76 -14.92 6.91
N THR A 525 15.95 -14.09 5.89
CA THR A 525 14.94 -13.22 5.27
C THR A 525 14.42 -12.06 6.14
N CYS A 526 14.78 -11.98 7.41
CA CYS A 526 14.43 -10.87 8.29
C CYS A 526 15.60 -9.89 8.39
N TRP A 527 15.55 -8.80 7.67
CA TRP A 527 16.61 -7.80 7.59
C TRP A 527 16.39 -6.70 8.64
N VAL A 528 17.42 -6.48 9.46
CA VAL A 528 17.38 -5.55 10.61
C VAL A 528 18.64 -4.69 10.68
N ALA A 529 18.49 -3.49 11.23
CA ALA A 529 19.60 -2.60 11.60
C ALA A 529 19.94 -2.77 13.09
N GLY A 530 21.17 -2.41 13.49
CA GLY A 530 21.62 -2.47 14.90
C GLY A 530 22.76 -3.45 15.14
N GLY A 531 23.58 -3.70 14.11
CA GLY A 531 24.78 -4.54 14.20
C GLY A 531 24.49 -6.04 14.17
N SER A 532 25.55 -6.85 14.44
CA SER A 532 25.50 -8.31 14.34
C SER A 532 24.59 -8.99 15.37
N HIS A 533 24.21 -8.30 16.43
CA HIS A 533 23.36 -8.82 17.51
C HIS A 533 21.90 -8.34 17.43
N ALA A 534 21.54 -7.61 16.38
CA ALA A 534 20.17 -7.17 16.18
C ALA A 534 19.23 -8.36 15.98
N THR A 535 18.09 -8.34 16.69
CA THR A 535 17.12 -9.43 16.65
C THR A 535 15.95 -9.11 15.73
N CYS A 536 15.44 -10.12 15.04
CA CYS A 536 14.27 -9.99 14.20
C CYS A 536 13.01 -9.72 15.05
N PRO A 537 12.27 -8.61 14.84
CA PRO A 537 11.10 -8.28 15.64
C PRO A 537 9.91 -9.23 15.41
N TYR A 538 9.98 -10.07 14.37
CA TYR A 538 8.92 -11.01 13.96
C TYR A 538 9.16 -12.43 14.47
N THR A 539 10.32 -12.75 15.03
CA THR A 539 10.54 -14.02 15.71
C THR A 539 9.60 -14.07 16.90
N SER A 540 8.63 -14.97 16.82
CA SER A 540 7.54 -15.12 17.76
C SER A 540 8.03 -15.00 19.20
N ASP A 541 7.53 -14.00 19.92
CA ASP A 541 7.50 -14.02 21.36
C ASP A 541 6.89 -15.39 21.77
N PRO A 542 7.66 -16.31 22.35
CA PRO A 542 7.16 -17.63 22.70
C PRO A 542 5.92 -17.56 23.58
N ASP A 543 5.77 -16.48 24.37
CA ASP A 543 4.61 -16.23 25.20
C ASP A 543 3.35 -15.83 24.37
N LYS A 544 3.52 -15.09 23.27
CA LYS A 544 2.41 -14.80 22.34
C LYS A 544 1.98 -16.03 21.55
N LEU A 545 2.95 -16.85 21.11
CA LEU A 545 2.66 -18.11 20.43
C LEU A 545 1.95 -19.10 21.37
N GLN A 546 2.41 -19.19 22.63
CA GLN A 546 1.81 -20.04 23.65
C GLN A 546 0.39 -19.57 23.97
N ARG A 547 0.13 -18.27 24.11
CA ARG A 547 -1.20 -17.71 24.34
C ARG A 547 -2.14 -17.97 23.15
N ARG A 548 -1.69 -17.80 21.90
CA ARG A 548 -2.47 -18.11 20.69
C ARG A 548 -2.77 -19.61 20.59
N THR A 549 -1.79 -20.47 20.84
CA THR A 549 -1.95 -21.92 20.80
C THR A 549 -2.92 -22.39 21.89
N VAL A 550 -2.81 -21.88 23.10
CA VAL A 550 -3.72 -22.17 24.22
C VAL A 550 -5.14 -21.67 23.91
N LEU A 551 -5.29 -20.48 23.35
CA LEU A 551 -6.60 -19.94 22.99
C LEU A 551 -7.28 -20.76 21.89
N VAL A 552 -6.55 -21.10 20.82
CA VAL A 552 -7.08 -21.91 19.70
C VAL A 552 -7.48 -23.31 20.18
N THR A 553 -6.64 -23.96 20.99
CA THR A 553 -6.94 -25.30 21.54
C THR A 553 -8.11 -25.25 22.52
N ALA A 554 -8.22 -24.22 23.34
CA ALA A 554 -9.35 -24.04 24.26
C ALA A 554 -10.68 -23.82 23.50
N VAL A 555 -10.69 -22.96 22.48
CA VAL A 555 -11.87 -22.73 21.63
C VAL A 555 -12.27 -24.00 20.88
N ALA A 556 -11.29 -24.70 20.27
CA ALA A 556 -11.56 -25.97 19.59
C ALA A 556 -12.11 -27.03 20.57
N GLY A 557 -11.57 -27.12 21.78
CA GLY A 557 -12.06 -28.02 22.83
C GLY A 557 -13.51 -27.71 23.23
N ILE A 558 -13.86 -26.43 23.41
CA ILE A 558 -15.24 -26.01 23.74
C ILE A 558 -16.19 -26.36 22.59
N VAL A 559 -15.82 -26.11 21.34
CA VAL A 559 -16.65 -26.46 20.17
C VAL A 559 -16.88 -27.97 20.07
N ILE A 560 -15.83 -28.79 20.26
CA ILE A 560 -15.94 -30.25 20.26
C ILE A 560 -16.86 -30.73 21.41
N CYS A 561 -16.72 -30.16 22.61
CA CYS A 561 -17.60 -30.48 23.75
C CYS A 561 -19.08 -30.14 23.46
N ILE A 562 -19.35 -29.00 22.84
CA ILE A 562 -20.72 -28.59 22.46
C ILE A 562 -21.28 -29.55 21.43
N ILE A 563 -20.53 -29.92 20.39
CA ILE A 563 -20.96 -30.87 19.35
C ILE A 563 -21.21 -32.24 19.98
N ALA A 564 -20.32 -32.71 20.86
CA ALA A 564 -20.49 -33.99 21.57
C ALA A 564 -21.75 -33.99 22.47
N ALA A 565 -21.98 -32.90 23.20
CA ALA A 565 -23.17 -32.73 24.04
C ALA A 565 -24.47 -32.74 23.19
N LEU A 566 -24.47 -32.01 22.06
CA LEU A 566 -25.60 -31.99 21.12
C LEU A 566 -25.87 -33.38 20.51
N THR A 567 -24.83 -34.12 20.10
CA THR A 567 -24.99 -35.48 19.56
C THR A 567 -25.51 -36.47 20.60
N LEU A 568 -25.03 -36.39 21.86
CA LEU A 568 -25.55 -37.17 22.97
C LEU A 568 -27.02 -36.82 23.26
N PHE A 569 -27.36 -35.53 23.26
CA PHE A 569 -28.72 -35.05 23.47
C PHE A 569 -29.68 -35.56 22.40
N VAL A 570 -29.29 -35.50 21.13
CA VAL A 570 -30.07 -36.03 20.01
C VAL A 570 -30.24 -37.55 20.15
N LYS A 571 -29.15 -38.27 20.47
CA LYS A 571 -29.17 -39.75 20.63
C LYS A 571 -30.04 -40.18 21.84
N CYS A 572 -29.94 -39.46 22.97
CA CYS A 572 -30.80 -39.71 24.13
C CYS A 572 -32.27 -39.40 23.85
N ASN A 573 -32.56 -38.33 23.09
CA ASN A 573 -33.92 -37.98 22.71
C ASN A 573 -34.53 -38.96 21.70
N ALA A 574 -33.73 -39.47 20.76
CA ALA A 574 -34.12 -40.54 19.82
C ALA A 574 -34.41 -41.83 20.56
N ASN A 575 -33.57 -42.27 21.52
CA ASN A 575 -33.82 -43.44 22.36
C ASN A 575 -35.07 -43.27 23.23
N ARG A 576 -35.34 -42.11 23.79
CA ARG A 576 -36.56 -41.83 24.56
C ARG A 576 -37.83 -41.89 23.71
N ARG A 577 -37.76 -41.49 22.45
CA ARG A 577 -38.88 -41.64 21.49
C ARG A 577 -39.10 -43.09 21.07
N ASN A 578 -38.03 -43.87 20.86
CA ASN A 578 -38.15 -45.28 20.52
C ASN A 578 -38.65 -46.14 21.70
N SER A 579 -38.24 -45.86 22.94
CA SER A 579 -38.74 -46.61 24.11
C SER A 579 -40.20 -46.34 24.43
N ARG A 580 -40.79 -45.21 24.00
CA ARG A 580 -42.24 -44.95 24.12
C ARG A 580 -43.09 -45.55 23.01
N ARG A 581 -42.49 -46.02 21.90
CA ARG A 581 -43.21 -46.65 20.76
C ARG A 581 -43.40 -48.16 20.87
N ASN A 582 -42.70 -48.82 21.77
CA ASN A 582 -42.65 -50.30 21.83
C ASN A 582 -43.46 -50.93 22.98
N LYS A 583 -44.68 -50.45 23.25
CA LYS A 583 -45.63 -51.25 24.05
C LYS A 583 -47.03 -51.16 23.44
N ARG A 584 -47.30 -52.01 22.47
CA ARG A 584 -48.67 -52.38 22.12
C ARG A 584 -48.87 -53.85 22.48
N VAL A 585 -49.68 -54.11 23.50
CA VAL A 585 -50.14 -55.40 23.84
C VAL A 585 -51.43 -55.69 23.02
N ILE A 586 -51.39 -56.67 22.14
CA ILE A 586 -52.56 -57.13 21.39
C ILE A 586 -52.77 -58.60 21.79
N GLN A 587 -53.92 -58.86 22.43
CA GLN A 587 -54.38 -60.22 22.82
C GLN A 587 -53.45 -61.00 23.79
N GLY A 588 -52.82 -60.30 24.75
CA GLY A 588 -52.03 -60.96 25.78
C GLY A 588 -50.60 -61.35 25.39
N TRP A 589 -50.16 -61.09 24.19
CA TRP A 589 -48.78 -61.32 23.72
C TRP A 589 -48.00 -60.02 23.51
N GLU A 590 -46.78 -59.99 24.07
CA GLU A 590 -45.83 -58.90 23.84
C GLU A 590 -45.10 -59.15 22.51
N TYR A 591 -45.26 -58.21 21.54
CA TYR A 591 -44.50 -58.21 20.29
C TYR A 591 -43.42 -57.17 20.35
N GLU A 592 -42.14 -57.57 20.29
CA GLU A 592 -41.03 -56.69 20.01
C GLU A 592 -40.99 -56.45 18.49
N GLY A 593 -41.23 -55.14 18.11
CA GLY A 593 -41.12 -54.73 16.71
C GLY A 593 -39.65 -54.66 16.27
N VAL A 594 -39.34 -55.43 15.21
CA VAL A 594 -38.03 -55.36 14.54
C VAL A 594 -37.83 -53.97 13.98
N PRO A 595 -36.66 -53.27 14.20
CA PRO A 595 -36.39 -52.00 13.58
C PRO A 595 -36.12 -52.16 12.09
N SER A 596 -36.84 -51.41 11.26
CA SER A 596 -36.57 -51.23 9.84
C SER A 596 -35.54 -50.14 9.62
#